data_3ac4c79ffb6a90569b6fbe8bb0aaba63
#
_entry.id   3ac4c79ffb6a90569b6fbe8bb0aaba63
#
_cell.length_a   1.000
_cell.length_b   1.000
_cell.length_c   1.000
_cell.angle_alpha   90.00
_cell.angle_beta   90.00
_cell.angle_gamma   90.00
#
_symmetry.space_group_name_H-M   'P 1'
#
loop_
_entity.id
_entity.type
_entity.pdbx_description
1 polymer ?
#
loop_
_entity_poly.entity_id
_entity_poly.type
_entity_poly.pdbx_seq_one_letter_code
_entity_poly.pdbx_strand_id
1 'polypeptide(L)'
;PIPLNQVQRLQQRCNKINALYRKDRQNYTYCRAIFIHVDSRSKKKQTDVFFYHSNKKAESKRLANNMKDTFESKYGKHQPNRGFSGTVSGRNLYVLSHTTPASVFVELGNIQNTFDQRRLVMDSNRQALAKWLMEGFLKDFKGRK
;
A
#
# COMPACT_ATOMS: atom_id res chain seq x y z
N PRO A 1 0.98 -22.69 -13.35
CA PRO A 1 1.20 -21.76 -14.46
C PRO A 1 0.48 -20.43 -14.25
N ILE A 2 1.00 -19.38 -14.87
CA ILE A 2 0.41 -18.04 -14.78
C ILE A 2 -0.64 -17.92 -15.89
N PRO A 3 -1.91 -17.64 -15.57
CA PRO A 3 -2.94 -17.46 -16.58
C PRO A 3 -2.66 -16.30 -17.54
N LEU A 4 -3.04 -16.42 -18.79
CA LEU A 4 -2.91 -15.34 -19.78
C LEU A 4 -3.94 -14.22 -19.54
N ASN A 5 -5.12 -14.57 -19.11
CA ASN A 5 -6.19 -13.62 -18.82
C ASN A 5 -5.92 -12.82 -17.55
N GLN A 6 -6.06 -11.50 -17.62
CA GLN A 6 -5.78 -10.60 -16.50
C GLN A 6 -6.65 -10.89 -15.26
N VAL A 7 -7.95 -11.10 -15.46
CA VAL A 7 -8.87 -11.37 -14.36
C VAL A 7 -8.50 -12.68 -13.65
N GLN A 8 -8.16 -13.71 -14.42
CA GLN A 8 -7.70 -14.98 -13.86
C GLN A 8 -6.40 -14.84 -13.06
N ARG A 9 -5.45 -14.00 -13.53
CA ARG A 9 -4.22 -13.69 -12.76
C ARG A 9 -4.54 -13.01 -11.44
N LEU A 10 -5.44 -12.03 -11.45
CA LEU A 10 -5.88 -11.34 -10.22
C LEU A 10 -6.59 -12.30 -9.27
N GLN A 11 -7.47 -13.14 -9.80
CA GLN A 11 -8.17 -14.16 -9.02
C GLN A 11 -7.20 -15.15 -8.37
N GLN A 12 -6.20 -15.61 -9.11
CA GLN A 12 -5.16 -16.51 -8.59
C GLN A 12 -4.42 -15.88 -7.40
N ARG A 13 -4.06 -14.60 -7.48
CA ARG A 13 -3.46 -13.85 -6.37
C ARG A 13 -4.38 -13.77 -5.16
N CYS A 14 -5.63 -13.40 -5.38
CA CYS A 14 -6.61 -13.30 -4.31
C CYS A 14 -6.84 -14.65 -3.62
N ASN A 15 -6.95 -15.73 -4.39
CA ASN A 15 -7.09 -17.08 -3.85
C ASN A 15 -5.90 -17.48 -2.96
N LYS A 16 -4.68 -17.15 -3.39
CA LYS A 16 -3.47 -17.41 -2.61
C LYS A 16 -3.46 -16.62 -1.30
N ILE A 17 -3.77 -15.33 -1.38
CA ILE A 17 -3.83 -14.45 -0.19
C ILE A 17 -4.89 -14.94 0.79
N ASN A 18 -6.07 -15.30 0.30
CA ASN A 18 -7.15 -15.80 1.14
C ASN A 18 -6.79 -17.15 1.79
N ALA A 19 -6.08 -18.02 1.07
CA ALA A 19 -5.59 -19.28 1.63
C ALA A 19 -4.56 -19.05 2.75
N LEU A 20 -3.60 -18.15 2.53
CA LEU A 20 -2.63 -17.76 3.57
C LEU A 20 -3.33 -17.14 4.78
N TYR A 21 -4.27 -16.24 4.54
CA TYR A 21 -5.05 -15.63 5.63
C TYR A 21 -5.80 -16.67 6.48
N ARG A 22 -6.48 -17.63 5.84
CA ARG A 22 -7.17 -18.72 6.58
C ARG A 22 -6.22 -19.56 7.43
N LYS A 23 -5.00 -19.78 6.94
CA LYS A 23 -3.95 -20.49 7.68
C LYS A 23 -3.44 -19.66 8.85
N ASP A 24 -3.06 -18.42 8.59
CA ASP A 24 -2.38 -17.58 9.56
C ASP A 24 -3.29 -17.10 10.68
N ARG A 25 -4.58 -16.85 10.39
CA ARG A 25 -5.56 -16.43 11.42
C ARG A 25 -5.77 -17.45 12.54
N GLN A 26 -5.33 -18.68 12.36
CA GLN A 26 -5.40 -19.69 13.42
C GLN A 26 -4.36 -19.43 14.52
N ASN A 27 -3.25 -18.79 14.16
CA ASN A 27 -2.13 -18.53 15.07
C ASN A 27 -1.95 -17.04 15.40
N TYR A 28 -2.53 -16.15 14.61
CA TYR A 28 -2.36 -14.70 14.73
C TYR A 28 -3.71 -14.00 14.79
N THR A 29 -3.83 -13.07 15.72
CA THR A 29 -5.10 -12.36 15.97
C THR A 29 -5.39 -11.27 14.95
N TYR A 30 -4.36 -10.78 14.24
CA TYR A 30 -4.51 -9.69 13.29
C TYR A 30 -3.60 -9.88 12.07
N CYS A 31 -4.21 -10.27 10.96
CA CYS A 31 -3.53 -10.48 9.68
C CYS A 31 -3.98 -9.43 8.68
N ARG A 32 -3.04 -8.87 7.95
CA ARG A 32 -3.28 -7.82 6.95
C ARG A 32 -2.54 -8.12 5.66
N ALA A 33 -3.01 -7.55 4.56
CA ALA A 33 -2.35 -7.64 3.28
C ALA A 33 -1.94 -6.25 2.77
N ILE A 34 -0.79 -6.17 2.12
CA ILE A 34 -0.34 -4.98 1.41
C ILE A 34 -0.05 -5.34 -0.04
N PHE A 35 -0.56 -4.53 -0.96
CA PHE A 35 -0.28 -4.63 -2.39
C PHE A 35 0.62 -3.46 -2.77
N ILE A 36 1.87 -3.75 -3.10
CA ILE A 36 2.86 -2.71 -3.41
C ILE A 36 3.00 -2.59 -4.91
N HIS A 37 2.73 -1.41 -5.44
CA HIS A 37 2.73 -1.09 -6.85
C HIS A 37 3.51 0.18 -7.16
N VAL A 38 3.93 0.29 -8.40
CA VAL A 38 4.48 1.50 -8.99
C VAL A 38 3.61 1.81 -10.21
N ASP A 39 3.06 3.02 -10.26
CA ASP A 39 2.16 3.45 -11.31
C ASP A 39 2.92 3.92 -12.55
N SER A 40 2.25 3.99 -13.68
CA SER A 40 2.75 4.58 -14.92
C SER A 40 1.77 5.64 -15.41
N ARG A 41 2.13 6.90 -15.25
CA ARG A 41 1.32 8.05 -15.64
C ARG A 41 2.12 8.93 -16.61
N SER A 42 1.59 10.10 -16.99
CA SER A 42 2.35 11.02 -17.83
C SER A 42 3.68 11.43 -17.16
N LYS A 43 4.72 11.64 -17.97
CA LYS A 43 6.09 11.90 -17.49
C LYS A 43 6.20 13.07 -16.51
N LYS A 44 5.35 14.09 -16.65
CA LYS A 44 5.40 15.31 -15.82
C LYS A 44 4.70 15.15 -14.47
N LYS A 45 3.91 14.09 -14.28
CA LYS A 45 3.08 13.96 -13.08
C LYS A 45 3.84 13.26 -11.96
N GLN A 46 4.27 14.03 -10.97
CA GLN A 46 4.78 13.49 -9.73
C GLN A 46 3.63 12.87 -8.92
N THR A 47 3.89 11.69 -8.38
CA THR A 47 2.95 10.99 -7.48
C THR A 47 3.73 10.65 -6.22
N ASP A 48 3.47 11.31 -5.10
CA ASP A 48 4.20 10.95 -3.90
C ASP A 48 3.89 9.53 -3.46
N VAL A 49 2.69 9.31 -2.98
CA VAL A 49 2.20 7.98 -2.64
C VAL A 49 0.68 8.01 -2.54
N PHE A 50 0.02 7.00 -3.07
CA PHE A 50 -1.42 6.83 -2.92
C PHE A 50 -1.71 5.56 -2.14
N PHE A 51 -2.63 5.64 -1.21
CA PHE A 51 -3.12 4.52 -0.42
C PHE A 51 -4.58 4.28 -0.75
N TYR A 52 -4.88 3.14 -1.35
CA TYR A 52 -6.25 2.76 -1.68
C TYR A 52 -6.73 1.66 -0.75
N HIS A 53 -7.99 1.73 -0.36
CA HIS A 53 -8.65 0.73 0.47
C HIS A 53 -10.03 0.38 -0.09
N SER A 54 -10.57 -0.76 0.31
CA SER A 54 -11.97 -1.10 0.03
C SER A 54 -12.91 -0.21 0.85
N ASN A 55 -13.95 0.31 0.21
CA ASN A 55 -14.99 1.07 0.90
C ASN A 55 -15.84 0.22 1.86
N LYS A 56 -15.77 -1.10 1.72
CA LYS A 56 -16.59 -2.04 2.51
C LYS A 56 -15.93 -2.47 3.83
N LYS A 57 -14.69 -2.06 4.09
CA LYS A 57 -13.92 -2.51 5.26
C LYS A 57 -13.36 -1.32 6.04
N ALA A 58 -13.94 -1.04 7.20
CA ALA A 58 -13.47 0.03 8.10
C ALA A 58 -12.02 -0.17 8.55
N GLU A 59 -11.60 -1.43 8.79
CA GLU A 59 -10.22 -1.75 9.17
C GLU A 59 -9.22 -1.42 8.06
N SER A 60 -9.58 -1.63 6.81
CA SER A 60 -8.73 -1.27 5.66
C SER A 60 -8.57 0.25 5.54
N LYS A 61 -9.64 1.01 5.74
CA LYS A 61 -9.61 2.47 5.76
C LYS A 61 -8.70 2.98 6.88
N ARG A 62 -8.82 2.43 8.08
CA ARG A 62 -7.97 2.76 9.22
C ARG A 62 -6.49 2.47 8.92
N LEU A 63 -6.18 1.31 8.36
CA LEU A 63 -4.84 0.94 7.96
C LEU A 63 -4.26 1.94 6.94
N ALA A 64 -5.02 2.28 5.91
CA ALA A 64 -4.60 3.25 4.89
C ALA A 64 -4.33 4.63 5.48
N ASN A 65 -5.18 5.11 6.39
CA ASN A 65 -4.98 6.38 7.08
C ASN A 65 -3.73 6.36 7.98
N ASN A 66 -3.49 5.28 8.72
CA ASN A 66 -2.29 5.14 9.55
C ASN A 66 -1.01 5.12 8.70
N MET A 67 -1.05 4.50 7.53
CA MET A 67 0.05 4.53 6.56
C MET A 67 0.32 5.96 6.06
N LYS A 68 -0.73 6.65 5.62
CA LYS A 68 -0.64 8.03 5.12
C LYS A 68 -0.09 8.97 6.19
N ASP A 69 -0.60 8.90 7.40
CA ASP A 69 -0.15 9.75 8.51
C ASP A 69 1.33 9.52 8.84
N THR A 70 1.77 8.27 8.79
CA THR A 70 3.18 7.91 8.99
C THR A 70 4.05 8.54 7.92
N PHE A 71 3.68 8.42 6.64
CA PHE A 71 4.42 9.01 5.53
C PHE A 71 4.47 10.53 5.63
N GLU A 72 3.33 11.17 5.90
CA GLU A 72 3.25 12.62 6.07
C GLU A 72 4.18 13.13 7.18
N SER A 73 4.18 12.46 8.32
CA SER A 73 5.08 12.77 9.44
C SER A 73 6.55 12.62 9.05
N LYS A 74 6.90 11.55 8.32
CA LYS A 74 8.28 11.32 7.86
C LYS A 74 8.73 12.36 6.84
N TYR A 75 7.88 12.72 5.89
CA TYR A 75 8.20 13.79 4.95
C TYR A 75 8.37 15.13 5.67
N GLY A 76 7.50 15.46 6.63
CA GLY A 76 7.62 16.67 7.42
C GLY A 76 8.93 16.75 8.22
N LYS A 77 9.42 15.61 8.72
CA LYS A 77 10.67 15.53 9.47
C LYS A 77 11.92 15.59 8.59
N HIS A 78 11.93 14.82 7.49
CA HIS A 78 13.13 14.61 6.69
C HIS A 78 13.22 15.53 5.48
N GLN A 79 12.11 16.06 5.00
CA GLN A 79 12.03 16.96 3.85
C GLN A 79 11.01 18.08 4.08
N PRO A 80 11.23 18.94 5.10
CA PRO A 80 10.23 19.91 5.55
C PRO A 80 9.81 20.93 4.48
N ASN A 81 10.70 21.24 3.54
CA ASN A 81 10.46 22.24 2.48
C ASN A 81 9.80 21.67 1.22
N ARG A 82 9.65 20.34 1.15
CA ARG A 82 9.12 19.68 -0.04
C ARG A 82 7.60 19.60 -0.05
N GLY A 83 6.98 19.48 1.11
CA GLY A 83 5.58 19.15 1.25
C GLY A 83 5.30 17.65 0.99
N PHE A 84 4.09 17.25 1.27
CA PHE A 84 3.61 15.89 1.05
C PHE A 84 2.23 15.93 0.40
N SER A 85 2.09 15.27 -0.75
CA SER A 85 0.84 15.23 -1.52
C SER A 85 0.18 13.85 -1.55
N GLY A 86 0.56 12.96 -0.66
CA GLY A 86 -0.02 11.62 -0.56
C GLY A 86 -1.49 11.64 -0.16
N THR A 87 -2.26 10.71 -0.69
CA THR A 87 -3.70 10.64 -0.49
C THR A 87 -4.15 9.26 -0.04
N VAL A 88 -5.30 9.23 0.63
CA VAL A 88 -6.06 8.03 0.94
C VAL A 88 -7.40 8.10 0.22
N SER A 89 -7.78 7.05 -0.47
CA SER A 89 -9.10 6.98 -1.10
C SER A 89 -9.63 5.55 -1.17
N GLY A 90 -10.97 5.44 -1.14
CA GLY A 90 -11.65 4.18 -1.38
C GLY A 90 -11.72 3.91 -2.88
N ARG A 91 -11.36 2.68 -3.29
CA ARG A 91 -11.46 2.23 -4.67
C ARG A 91 -11.89 0.78 -4.74
N ASN A 92 -12.72 0.48 -5.74
CA ASN A 92 -13.16 -0.88 -6.02
C ASN A 92 -12.14 -1.62 -6.92
N LEU A 93 -10.90 -1.75 -6.42
CA LEU A 93 -9.89 -2.56 -7.10
C LEU A 93 -10.14 -4.04 -6.85
N TYR A 94 -9.90 -4.87 -7.87
CA TYR A 94 -10.19 -6.30 -7.80
C TYR A 94 -9.53 -6.97 -6.58
N VAL A 95 -8.23 -6.74 -6.36
CA VAL A 95 -7.49 -7.34 -5.24
C VAL A 95 -7.98 -6.86 -3.87
N LEU A 96 -8.50 -5.64 -3.76
CA LEU A 96 -9.07 -5.12 -2.53
C LEU A 96 -10.48 -5.69 -2.27
N SER A 97 -11.25 -5.92 -3.33
CA SER A 97 -12.63 -6.41 -3.24
C SER A 97 -12.70 -7.92 -3.00
N HIS A 98 -11.71 -8.69 -3.47
CA HIS A 98 -11.73 -10.15 -3.50
C HIS A 98 -10.78 -10.80 -2.51
N THR A 99 -10.17 -10.04 -1.60
CA THR A 99 -9.36 -10.56 -0.50
C THR A 99 -10.04 -10.34 0.84
N THR A 100 -9.92 -11.31 1.74
CA THR A 100 -10.61 -11.31 3.04
C THR A 100 -9.91 -10.43 4.08
N PRO A 101 -8.57 -10.44 4.23
CA PRO A 101 -7.92 -9.64 5.29
C PRO A 101 -8.10 -8.14 5.05
N ALA A 102 -8.00 -7.35 6.12
CA ALA A 102 -7.81 -5.91 6.00
C ALA A 102 -6.61 -5.65 5.09
N SER A 103 -6.74 -4.75 4.13
CA SER A 103 -5.72 -4.58 3.11
C SER A 103 -5.61 -3.14 2.63
N VAL A 104 -4.41 -2.79 2.14
CA VAL A 104 -4.12 -1.51 1.52
C VAL A 104 -3.36 -1.74 0.21
N PHE A 105 -3.72 -0.97 -0.80
CA PHE A 105 -3.04 -0.94 -2.09
C PHE A 105 -2.23 0.35 -2.15
N VAL A 106 -0.91 0.23 -2.28
CA VAL A 106 0.02 1.36 -2.22
C VAL A 106 0.63 1.60 -3.59
N GLU A 107 0.41 2.79 -4.13
CA GLU A 107 1.14 3.30 -5.30
C GLU A 107 2.30 4.15 -4.81
N LEU A 108 3.52 3.65 -4.97
CA LEU A 108 4.74 4.28 -4.42
C LEU A 108 5.32 5.39 -5.30
N GLY A 109 4.74 5.64 -6.45
CA GLY A 109 5.20 6.68 -7.34
C GLY A 109 4.87 6.41 -8.80
N ASN A 110 5.21 7.38 -9.63
CA ASN A 110 5.07 7.29 -11.08
C ASN A 110 6.42 6.93 -11.72
N ILE A 111 6.51 5.74 -12.30
CA ILE A 111 7.75 5.24 -12.91
C ILE A 111 8.28 6.14 -14.04
N GLN A 112 7.42 6.97 -14.64
CA GLN A 112 7.80 7.90 -15.72
C GLN A 112 8.25 9.27 -15.21
N ASN A 113 8.16 9.56 -13.92
CA ASN A 113 8.55 10.82 -13.32
C ASN A 113 9.95 10.71 -12.69
N THR A 114 10.87 11.63 -13.01
CA THR A 114 12.25 11.56 -12.54
C THR A 114 12.41 11.69 -11.03
N PHE A 115 11.59 12.49 -10.37
CA PHE A 115 11.59 12.58 -8.90
C PHE A 115 11.13 11.29 -8.24
N ASP A 116 10.04 10.71 -8.75
CA ASP A 116 9.52 9.44 -8.25
C ASP A 116 10.50 8.29 -8.52
N GLN A 117 11.17 8.29 -9.67
CA GLN A 117 12.20 7.31 -10.00
C GLN A 117 13.32 7.27 -8.95
N ARG A 118 13.79 8.42 -8.47
CA ARG A 118 14.86 8.49 -7.46
C ARG A 118 14.49 7.76 -6.18
N ARG A 119 13.24 7.85 -5.74
CA ARG A 119 12.77 7.13 -4.55
C ARG A 119 12.78 5.62 -4.73
N LEU A 120 12.64 5.16 -5.96
CA LEU A 120 12.52 3.74 -6.28
C LEU A 120 13.85 3.10 -6.69
N VAL A 121 14.77 3.89 -7.27
CA VAL A 121 16.06 3.38 -7.77
C VAL A 121 17.15 3.41 -6.71
N MET A 122 17.18 4.44 -5.86
CA MET A 122 18.22 4.57 -4.83
C MET A 122 17.93 3.65 -3.64
N ASP A 123 18.91 2.85 -3.26
CA ASP A 123 18.77 1.87 -2.16
C ASP A 123 18.35 2.52 -0.84
N SER A 124 18.98 3.64 -0.47
CA SER A 124 18.64 4.36 0.76
C SER A 124 17.18 4.84 0.78
N ASN A 125 16.67 5.27 -0.36
CA ASN A 125 15.29 5.72 -0.50
C ASN A 125 14.30 4.53 -0.41
N ARG A 126 14.63 3.41 -1.04
CA ARG A 126 13.81 2.18 -0.91
C ARG A 126 13.77 1.70 0.55
N GLN A 127 14.91 1.71 1.24
CA GLN A 127 14.97 1.36 2.66
C GLN A 127 14.11 2.29 3.52
N ALA A 128 14.13 3.59 3.25
CA ALA A 128 13.27 4.55 3.94
C ALA A 128 11.78 4.24 3.70
N LEU A 129 11.39 4.00 2.44
CA LEU A 129 10.00 3.66 2.11
C LEU A 129 9.56 2.37 2.80
N ALA A 130 10.39 1.33 2.78
CA ALA A 130 10.11 0.06 3.44
C ALA A 130 9.94 0.24 4.96
N LYS A 131 10.82 1.03 5.58
CA LYS A 131 10.75 1.34 7.01
C LYS A 131 9.45 2.10 7.34
N TRP A 132 9.07 3.06 6.54
CA TRP A 132 7.84 3.83 6.77
C TRP A 132 6.58 2.99 6.59
N LEU A 133 6.57 2.07 5.63
CA LEU A 133 5.50 1.08 5.49
C LEU A 133 5.40 0.20 6.74
N MET A 134 6.51 -0.31 7.23
CA MET A 134 6.57 -1.11 8.46
C MET A 134 6.06 -0.32 9.66
N GLU A 135 6.51 0.93 9.84
CA GLU A 135 6.05 1.79 10.94
C GLU A 135 4.55 2.09 10.86
N GLY A 136 4.00 2.26 9.66
CA GLY A 136 2.55 2.41 9.43
C GLY A 136 1.77 1.17 9.84
N PHE A 137 2.27 -0.01 9.55
CA PHE A 137 1.70 -1.27 10.01
C PHE A 137 1.73 -1.38 11.54
N LEU A 138 2.84 -1.01 12.17
CA LEU A 138 2.96 -1.04 13.63
C LEU A 138 2.01 -0.04 14.30
N LYS A 139 1.89 1.17 13.73
CA LYS A 139 0.94 2.17 14.21
C LYS A 139 -0.49 1.64 14.19
N ASP A 140 -0.87 1.04 13.08
CA ASP A 140 -2.20 0.44 12.92
C ASP A 140 -2.44 -0.70 13.91
N PHE A 141 -1.46 -1.57 14.10
CA PHE A 141 -1.54 -2.67 15.07
C PHE A 141 -1.74 -2.15 16.50
N LYS A 142 -0.95 -1.14 16.91
CA LYS A 142 -1.05 -0.56 18.26
C LYS A 142 -2.35 0.22 18.48
N GLY A 143 -2.90 0.82 17.44
CA GLY A 143 -4.11 1.61 17.52
C GLY A 143 -5.40 0.82 17.39
N ARG A 144 -5.34 -0.49 17.11
CA ARG A 144 -6.56 -1.31 17.06
C ARG A 144 -7.09 -1.56 18.48
N LYS A 145 -8.36 -1.64 18.57
CA LYS A 145 -9.08 -1.98 19.82
C LYS A 145 -9.76 -3.32 19.70
#